data_4f8e33656b24031052cdd0c84b8db05f
#
_entry.id   4f8e33656b24031052cdd0c84b8db05f
#
_cell.length_a   1.000
_cell.length_b   1.000
_cell.length_c   1.000
_cell.angle_alpha   90.00
_cell.angle_beta   90.00
_cell.angle_gamma   90.00
#
_symmetry.space_group_name_H-M   'P 1'
#
loop_
_entity.id
_entity.type
_entity.pdbx_description
1 polymer ?
#
loop_
_entity_poly.entity_id
_entity_poly.type
_entity_poly.pdbx_seq_one_letter_code
_entity_poly.pdbx_strand_id
1 'polypeptide(L)'
;NDARTSYVVKEAACASMSGTTVSVVAGAKDLGCTEVTVTGTIRVGGADFSASSVVSLAFLSSISLSFRAYLQTGVQVTVLYELQCLAGAFQHAVPRVIATLSDGVQHDISGACSYTPSDSAIFSPTTPSRLYALAPGVAQIQALFHGFTATAPLTVSSTVATVDALTWTGVPTTLSLYPGGTRSTYISATYVQMVGQSGSIACSRLASIDWIDLQTMVTFSSGSAHIVSVASTGVLTLLENGE
;
A
#
# COMPACT_ATOMS: atom_id res chain seq x y z
N ASN A 1 -35.22 4.03 11.68
CA ASN A 1 -35.43 4.85 12.90
C ASN A 1 -36.92 4.99 13.13
N ASP A 2 -37.42 4.39 14.21
CA ASP A 2 -38.74 4.71 14.70
C ASP A 2 -38.64 6.06 15.47
N ALA A 3 -39.41 7.05 15.03
CA ALA A 3 -39.45 8.39 15.66
C ALA A 3 -39.82 8.35 17.17
N ARG A 4 -40.22 7.19 17.68
CA ARG A 4 -40.57 6.92 19.08
C ARG A 4 -39.38 6.48 19.93
N THR A 5 -38.21 6.23 19.32
CA THR A 5 -37.01 5.78 20.03
C THR A 5 -36.07 6.96 20.28
N SER A 6 -35.69 7.20 21.52
CA SER A 6 -34.67 8.13 21.92
C SER A 6 -33.42 7.40 22.42
N TYR A 7 -32.25 7.99 22.19
CA TYR A 7 -30.97 7.45 22.66
C TYR A 7 -30.22 8.48 23.47
N VAL A 8 -29.61 8.06 24.57
CA VAL A 8 -28.85 8.92 25.48
C VAL A 8 -27.52 8.21 25.80
N VAL A 9 -26.43 8.98 25.86
CA VAL A 9 -25.15 8.56 26.43
C VAL A 9 -25.10 9.08 27.86
N LYS A 10 -24.81 8.19 28.81
CA LYS A 10 -24.74 8.54 30.24
C LYS A 10 -23.52 9.40 30.54
N GLU A 11 -22.37 9.05 29.97
CA GLU A 11 -21.09 9.73 30.15
C GLU A 11 -20.91 10.83 29.08
N ALA A 12 -21.67 11.93 29.18
CA ALA A 12 -21.69 12.99 28.15
C ALA A 12 -20.35 13.74 27.99
N ALA A 13 -19.44 13.66 28.96
CA ALA A 13 -18.10 14.19 28.86
C ALA A 13 -17.20 13.31 27.96
N CYS A 14 -17.55 12.03 27.79
CA CYS A 14 -16.76 11.04 27.02
C CYS A 14 -17.27 10.87 25.60
N ALA A 15 -18.60 10.92 25.43
CA ALA A 15 -19.21 10.76 24.11
C ALA A 15 -20.52 11.56 24.02
N SER A 16 -20.89 11.89 22.79
CA SER A 16 -22.14 12.54 22.44
C SER A 16 -22.98 11.66 21.52
N MET A 17 -24.30 11.92 21.50
CA MET A 17 -25.23 11.20 20.66
C MET A 17 -25.88 12.16 19.67
N SER A 18 -25.90 11.77 18.39
CA SER A 18 -26.65 12.45 17.34
C SER A 18 -27.46 11.43 16.55
N GLY A 19 -28.76 11.42 16.74
CA GLY A 19 -29.66 10.39 16.19
C GLY A 19 -29.29 9.01 16.72
N THR A 20 -28.75 8.13 15.87
CA THR A 20 -28.28 6.78 16.21
C THR A 20 -26.74 6.67 16.24
N THR A 21 -26.04 7.78 16.05
CA THR A 21 -24.57 7.80 15.99
C THR A 21 -23.98 8.28 17.30
N VAL A 22 -23.13 7.46 17.90
CA VAL A 22 -22.29 7.83 19.05
C VAL A 22 -20.98 8.39 18.53
N SER A 23 -20.58 9.56 19.03
CA SER A 23 -19.33 10.21 18.68
C SER A 23 -18.52 10.50 19.94
N VAL A 24 -17.22 10.15 19.91
CA VAL A 24 -16.32 10.45 21.03
C VAL A 24 -16.07 11.96 21.11
N VAL A 25 -16.15 12.51 22.30
CA VAL A 25 -15.91 13.95 22.55
C VAL A 25 -14.40 14.22 22.56
N ALA A 26 -13.99 15.36 22.02
CA ALA A 26 -12.60 15.80 22.11
C ALA A 26 -12.16 15.89 23.59
N GLY A 27 -10.97 15.36 23.91
CA GLY A 27 -10.45 15.31 25.28
C GLY A 27 -10.94 14.11 26.11
N ALA A 28 -11.81 13.24 25.59
CA ALA A 28 -12.30 12.06 26.32
C ALA A 28 -11.15 11.16 26.82
N LYS A 29 -10.07 11.04 26.05
CA LYS A 29 -8.84 10.33 26.45
C LYS A 29 -8.23 10.91 27.72
N ASP A 30 -8.12 12.24 27.81
CA ASP A 30 -7.49 12.94 28.94
C ASP A 30 -8.34 12.86 30.21
N LEU A 31 -9.65 12.62 30.05
CA LEU A 31 -10.58 12.36 31.12
C LEU A 31 -10.57 10.90 31.61
N GLY A 32 -9.75 10.04 30.99
CA GLY A 32 -9.66 8.63 31.34
C GLY A 32 -10.88 7.80 30.93
N CYS A 33 -11.64 8.24 29.94
CA CYS A 33 -12.81 7.52 29.46
C CYS A 33 -12.39 6.20 28.81
N THR A 34 -12.88 5.07 29.31
CA THR A 34 -12.62 3.73 28.74
C THR A 34 -13.88 3.08 28.18
N GLU A 35 -15.04 3.56 28.62
CA GLU A 35 -16.35 3.05 28.18
C GLU A 35 -17.43 4.11 28.32
N VAL A 36 -18.51 3.94 27.60
CA VAL A 36 -19.73 4.75 27.73
C VAL A 36 -20.96 3.84 27.70
N THR A 37 -21.97 4.22 28.46
CA THR A 37 -23.26 3.53 28.48
C THR A 37 -24.23 4.24 27.54
N VAL A 38 -24.74 3.54 26.56
CA VAL A 38 -25.76 4.01 25.62
C VAL A 38 -27.10 3.39 26.05
N THR A 39 -28.10 4.25 26.36
CA THR A 39 -29.45 3.81 26.68
C THR A 39 -30.41 4.21 25.58
N GLY A 40 -31.11 3.22 25.01
CA GLY A 40 -32.22 3.42 24.10
C GLY A 40 -33.56 3.30 24.88
N THR A 41 -34.46 4.24 24.67
CA THR A 41 -35.80 4.28 25.29
C THR A 41 -36.86 4.38 24.19
N ILE A 42 -37.83 3.49 24.21
CA ILE A 42 -39.01 3.52 23.33
C ILE A 42 -40.27 3.69 24.14
N ARG A 43 -41.17 4.53 23.66
CA ARG A 43 -42.49 4.75 24.30
C ARG A 43 -43.59 4.03 23.54
N VAL A 44 -44.27 3.10 24.20
CA VAL A 44 -45.34 2.31 23.62
C VAL A 44 -46.55 2.29 24.57
N GLY A 45 -47.70 2.70 24.11
CA GLY A 45 -48.95 2.68 24.87
C GLY A 45 -48.92 3.55 26.16
N GLY A 46 -48.02 4.58 26.20
CA GLY A 46 -47.86 5.43 27.36
C GLY A 46 -46.81 4.93 28.37
N ALA A 47 -46.24 3.75 28.19
CA ALA A 47 -45.17 3.20 29.01
C ALA A 47 -43.82 3.34 28.27
N ASP A 48 -42.76 3.63 29.06
CA ASP A 48 -41.38 3.71 28.57
C ASP A 48 -40.65 2.38 28.80
N PHE A 49 -40.05 1.85 27.76
CA PHE A 49 -39.19 0.64 27.78
C PHE A 49 -37.77 1.05 27.43
N SER A 50 -36.83 0.73 28.28
CA SER A 50 -35.42 1.10 28.10
C SER A 50 -34.52 -0.11 28.11
N ALA A 51 -33.47 -0.05 27.26
CA ALA A 51 -32.36 -1.02 27.23
C ALA A 51 -31.06 -0.23 27.20
N SER A 52 -30.01 -0.75 27.86
CA SER A 52 -28.70 -0.13 27.88
C SER A 52 -27.64 -1.10 27.38
N SER A 53 -26.63 -0.56 26.71
CA SER A 53 -25.43 -1.28 26.26
C SER A 53 -24.19 -0.47 26.59
N VAL A 54 -23.13 -1.15 26.98
CA VAL A 54 -21.81 -0.55 27.20
C VAL A 54 -21.01 -0.61 25.91
N VAL A 55 -20.41 0.51 25.53
CA VAL A 55 -19.52 0.65 24.38
C VAL A 55 -18.14 1.01 24.90
N SER A 56 -17.15 0.14 24.64
CA SER A 56 -15.76 0.41 24.99
C SER A 56 -15.17 1.46 24.05
N LEU A 57 -14.36 2.36 24.61
CA LEU A 57 -13.65 3.40 23.89
C LEU A 57 -12.17 3.04 23.80
N ALA A 58 -11.65 2.99 22.59
CA ALA A 58 -10.24 2.80 22.35
C ALA A 58 -9.64 4.05 21.68
N PHE A 59 -8.47 4.47 22.16
CA PHE A 59 -7.77 5.67 21.71
C PHE A 59 -6.43 5.32 21.10
N LEU A 60 -5.97 6.12 20.15
CA LEU A 60 -4.64 5.98 19.59
C LEU A 60 -3.59 6.11 20.70
N SER A 61 -2.80 5.07 20.90
CA SER A 61 -1.73 4.97 21.89
C SER A 61 -0.37 5.28 21.30
N SER A 62 -0.06 4.68 20.15
CA SER A 62 1.21 4.87 19.47
C SER A 62 1.09 4.57 17.98
N ILE A 63 2.07 5.02 17.20
CA ILE A 63 2.28 4.60 15.82
C ILE A 63 3.70 4.06 15.65
N SER A 64 3.88 3.12 14.75
CA SER A 64 5.19 2.59 14.35
C SER A 64 5.35 2.66 12.84
N LEU A 65 6.57 2.98 12.38
CA LEU A 65 6.92 3.07 10.96
C LEU A 65 7.88 1.95 10.59
N SER A 66 7.62 1.29 9.49
CA SER A 66 8.50 0.33 8.83
C SER A 66 8.41 0.50 7.32
N PHE A 67 9.28 -0.17 6.57
CA PHE A 67 9.28 -0.13 5.12
C PHE A 67 9.14 -1.52 4.55
N ARG A 68 8.41 -1.63 3.45
CA ARG A 68 8.27 -2.85 2.65
C ARG A 68 8.87 -2.64 1.28
N ALA A 69 9.32 -3.73 0.68
CA ALA A 69 9.69 -3.73 -0.72
C ALA A 69 8.50 -3.32 -1.59
N TYR A 70 8.75 -2.46 -2.57
CA TYR A 70 7.72 -2.11 -3.55
C TYR A 70 7.35 -3.36 -4.36
N LEU A 71 6.06 -3.57 -4.61
CA LEU A 71 5.47 -4.74 -5.27
C LEU A 71 5.57 -6.08 -4.51
N GLN A 72 6.22 -6.14 -3.34
CA GLN A 72 6.25 -7.33 -2.49
C GLN A 72 5.57 -7.09 -1.14
N THR A 73 4.40 -7.65 -0.97
CA THR A 73 3.67 -7.58 0.30
C THR A 73 4.26 -8.55 1.31
N GLY A 74 5.05 -8.09 2.25
CA GLY A 74 5.57 -8.94 3.34
C GLY A 74 7.07 -8.85 3.56
N VAL A 75 7.84 -8.41 2.58
CA VAL A 75 9.28 -8.24 2.72
C VAL A 75 9.56 -6.87 3.36
N GLN A 76 10.09 -6.86 4.58
CA GLN A 76 10.59 -5.65 5.22
C GLN A 76 11.96 -5.28 4.67
N VAL A 77 12.19 -3.97 4.51
CA VAL A 77 13.43 -3.43 3.98
C VAL A 77 13.95 -2.28 4.83
N THR A 78 15.26 -2.19 4.92
CA THR A 78 15.96 -1.09 5.56
C THR A 78 17.06 -0.51 4.65
N VAL A 79 17.35 -1.21 3.54
CA VAL A 79 18.36 -0.81 2.55
C VAL A 79 17.79 -0.95 1.16
N LEU A 80 17.97 0.05 0.32
CA LEU A 80 17.68 0.08 -1.11
C LEU A 80 19.00 0.12 -1.88
N TYR A 81 19.01 -0.42 -3.10
CA TYR A 81 20.21 -0.55 -3.91
C TYR A 81 20.04 0.14 -5.26
N GLU A 82 21.14 0.65 -5.82
CA GLU A 82 21.18 1.15 -7.19
C GLU A 82 21.13 -0.03 -8.18
N LEU A 83 20.55 0.21 -9.36
CA LEU A 83 20.43 -0.78 -10.42
C LEU A 83 21.57 -0.67 -11.41
N GLN A 84 22.29 -1.76 -11.67
CA GLN A 84 23.37 -1.80 -12.64
C GLN A 84 22.93 -1.42 -14.06
N CYS A 85 21.73 -1.83 -14.44
CA CYS A 85 21.22 -1.64 -15.81
C CYS A 85 20.71 -0.22 -16.06
N LEU A 86 20.59 0.61 -15.03
CA LEU A 86 20.08 1.98 -15.15
C LEU A 86 20.73 2.89 -14.10
N ALA A 87 21.81 3.54 -14.49
CA ALA A 87 22.52 4.47 -13.61
C ALA A 87 21.59 5.53 -13.01
N GLY A 88 21.65 5.71 -11.71
CA GLY A 88 20.80 6.65 -10.98
C GLY A 88 19.39 6.14 -10.69
N ALA A 89 19.05 4.91 -11.07
CA ALA A 89 17.82 4.28 -10.66
C ALA A 89 18.03 3.39 -9.44
N PHE A 90 17.15 3.51 -8.45
CA PHE A 90 17.24 2.78 -7.19
C PHE A 90 15.98 1.93 -6.96
N GLN A 91 16.13 0.93 -6.14
CA GLN A 91 15.00 0.17 -5.63
C GLN A 91 14.03 1.10 -4.88
N HIS A 92 12.77 0.72 -4.83
CA HIS A 92 11.72 1.49 -4.17
C HIS A 92 11.21 0.80 -2.91
N ALA A 93 10.74 1.59 -1.96
CA ALA A 93 10.08 1.09 -0.76
C ALA A 93 8.68 1.69 -0.60
N VAL A 94 7.85 0.98 0.15
CA VAL A 94 6.52 1.44 0.57
C VAL A 94 6.55 1.64 2.08
N PRO A 95 6.26 2.84 2.59
CA PRO A 95 6.14 3.05 4.02
C PRO A 95 4.92 2.32 4.56
N ARG A 96 5.07 1.72 5.74
CA ARG A 96 4.00 1.07 6.47
C ARG A 96 3.90 1.64 7.87
N VAL A 97 2.75 2.20 8.21
CA VAL A 97 2.49 2.74 9.54
C VAL A 97 1.39 1.92 10.21
N ILE A 98 1.70 1.41 11.38
CA ILE A 98 0.76 0.68 12.22
C ILE A 98 0.41 1.56 13.43
N ALA A 99 -0.87 1.87 13.56
CA ALA A 99 -1.44 2.47 14.75
C ALA A 99 -1.77 1.38 15.75
N THR A 100 -1.39 1.58 17.01
CA THR A 100 -1.80 0.73 18.13
C THR A 100 -2.76 1.52 19.02
N LEU A 101 -3.92 0.97 19.26
CA LEU A 101 -4.93 1.55 20.16
C LEU A 101 -4.68 1.17 21.62
N SER A 102 -5.36 1.82 22.53
CA SER A 102 -5.25 1.59 23.98
C SER A 102 -5.71 0.20 24.43
N ASP A 103 -6.51 -0.48 23.63
CA ASP A 103 -6.96 -1.87 23.83
C ASP A 103 -6.00 -2.90 23.20
N GLY A 104 -4.89 -2.44 22.57
CA GLY A 104 -3.90 -3.28 21.91
C GLY A 104 -4.25 -3.63 20.46
N VAL A 105 -5.41 -3.24 19.96
CA VAL A 105 -5.78 -3.46 18.55
C VAL A 105 -4.89 -2.64 17.63
N GLN A 106 -4.49 -3.24 16.52
CA GLN A 106 -3.62 -2.61 15.54
C GLN A 106 -4.33 -2.38 14.20
N HIS A 107 -4.08 -1.21 13.61
CA HIS A 107 -4.62 -0.83 12.30
C HIS A 107 -3.51 -0.31 11.39
N ASP A 108 -3.53 -0.72 10.12
CA ASP A 108 -2.66 -0.13 9.11
C ASP A 108 -3.25 1.21 8.67
N ILE A 109 -2.53 2.29 8.97
CA ILE A 109 -2.94 3.67 8.67
C ILE A 109 -2.01 4.33 7.64
N SER A 110 -1.21 3.55 6.93
CA SER A 110 -0.19 4.05 5.99
C SER A 110 -0.74 5.07 4.99
N GLY A 111 -1.94 4.83 4.47
CA GLY A 111 -2.59 5.73 3.50
C GLY A 111 -3.09 7.07 4.08
N ALA A 112 -3.17 7.19 5.40
CA ALA A 112 -3.66 8.38 6.09
C ALA A 112 -2.53 9.23 6.70
N CYS A 113 -1.27 8.79 6.57
CA CYS A 113 -0.09 9.47 7.11
C CYS A 113 0.52 10.43 6.09
N SER A 114 1.12 11.51 6.58
CA SER A 114 2.08 12.29 5.84
C SER A 114 3.50 11.81 6.14
N TYR A 115 4.38 11.86 5.12
CA TYR A 115 5.76 11.39 5.22
C TYR A 115 6.73 12.51 4.87
N THR A 116 7.79 12.64 5.66
CA THR A 116 8.84 13.64 5.43
C THR A 116 10.21 12.99 5.63
N PRO A 117 11.06 12.98 4.59
CA PRO A 117 12.44 12.57 4.74
C PRO A 117 13.25 13.68 5.41
N SER A 118 14.24 13.31 6.24
CA SER A 118 15.19 14.25 6.83
C SER A 118 16.13 14.86 5.79
N ASP A 119 16.31 14.19 4.66
CA ASP A 119 17.13 14.65 3.54
C ASP A 119 16.39 14.42 2.21
N SER A 120 15.97 15.52 1.59
CA SER A 120 15.28 15.51 0.30
C SER A 120 16.21 15.25 -0.90
N ALA A 121 17.54 15.29 -0.72
CA ALA A 121 18.48 14.90 -1.76
C ALA A 121 18.61 13.37 -1.87
N ILE A 122 18.32 12.62 -0.78
CA ILE A 122 18.37 11.16 -0.76
C ILE A 122 17.01 10.58 -1.14
N PHE A 123 15.90 11.17 -0.65
CA PHE A 123 14.54 10.72 -0.95
C PHE A 123 13.67 11.86 -1.41
N SER A 124 12.86 11.63 -2.47
CA SER A 124 11.84 12.60 -2.88
C SER A 124 10.72 12.67 -1.83
N PRO A 125 10.03 13.83 -1.71
CA PRO A 125 8.78 13.93 -0.96
C PRO A 125 7.80 12.89 -1.46
N THR A 126 7.26 12.10 -0.55
CA THR A 126 6.63 10.83 -0.87
C THR A 126 5.12 10.94 -0.97
N THR A 127 4.57 10.17 -1.88
CA THR A 127 3.17 9.75 -1.79
C THR A 127 3.05 8.60 -0.78
N PRO A 128 1.88 8.35 -0.18
CA PRO A 128 1.69 7.23 0.74
C PRO A 128 2.02 5.86 0.15
N SER A 129 2.12 5.77 -1.17
CA SER A 129 2.29 4.51 -1.89
C SER A 129 3.75 4.17 -2.22
N ARG A 130 4.69 5.13 -2.22
CA ARG A 130 6.06 4.87 -2.66
C ARG A 130 7.08 5.89 -2.16
N LEU A 131 8.24 5.39 -1.72
CA LEU A 131 9.45 6.15 -1.44
C LEU A 131 10.42 6.01 -2.61
N TYR A 132 10.76 7.14 -3.24
CA TYR A 132 11.72 7.20 -4.34
C TYR A 132 13.08 7.59 -3.80
N ALA A 133 14.06 6.71 -3.93
CA ALA A 133 15.45 7.04 -3.67
C ALA A 133 16.04 7.83 -4.84
N LEU A 134 16.82 8.88 -4.54
CA LEU A 134 17.42 9.79 -5.51
C LEU A 134 18.95 9.69 -5.52
N ALA A 135 19.57 9.39 -4.37
CA ALA A 135 21.00 9.29 -4.21
C ALA A 135 21.37 8.33 -3.07
N PRO A 136 22.59 7.74 -3.07
CA PRO A 136 23.10 6.98 -1.95
C PRO A 136 23.20 7.82 -0.68
N GLY A 137 22.88 7.22 0.46
CA GLY A 137 22.93 7.87 1.77
C GLY A 137 21.96 7.24 2.77
N VAL A 138 21.87 7.84 3.94
CA VAL A 138 20.93 7.43 5.01
C VAL A 138 20.05 8.62 5.35
N ALA A 139 18.75 8.44 5.31
CA ALA A 139 17.81 9.45 5.79
C ALA A 139 16.83 8.85 6.79
N GLN A 140 16.41 9.67 7.76
CA GLN A 140 15.29 9.37 8.63
C GLN A 140 14.00 9.73 7.90
N ILE A 141 13.07 8.81 7.83
CA ILE A 141 11.72 9.07 7.33
C ILE A 141 10.80 9.24 8.53
N GLN A 142 10.13 10.37 8.61
CA GLN A 142 9.13 10.64 9.62
C GLN A 142 7.74 10.43 9.04
N ALA A 143 6.90 9.68 9.76
CA ALA A 143 5.46 9.60 9.52
C ALA A 143 4.72 10.45 10.57
N LEU A 144 3.71 11.18 10.13
CA LEU A 144 2.85 12.00 10.98
C LEU A 144 1.38 11.62 10.78
N PHE A 145 0.67 11.37 11.89
CA PHE A 145 -0.75 11.08 11.91
C PHE A 145 -1.40 11.70 13.17
N HIS A 146 -2.30 12.66 13.00
CA HIS A 146 -3.03 13.32 14.12
C HIS A 146 -2.14 13.73 15.31
N GLY A 147 -0.95 14.29 15.05
CA GLY A 147 -0.01 14.71 16.08
C GLY A 147 0.90 13.60 16.62
N PHE A 148 0.66 12.34 16.29
CA PHE A 148 1.59 11.25 16.58
C PHE A 148 2.65 11.18 15.49
N THR A 149 3.90 10.95 15.90
CA THR A 149 5.03 10.81 14.99
C THR A 149 5.74 9.48 15.19
N ALA A 150 6.17 8.89 14.09
CA ALA A 150 7.10 7.76 14.10
C ALA A 150 8.22 8.03 13.10
N THR A 151 9.44 7.64 13.46
CA THR A 151 10.62 7.86 12.62
C THR A 151 11.39 6.56 12.48
N ALA A 152 11.85 6.27 11.27
CA ALA A 152 12.68 5.10 10.98
C ALA A 152 13.76 5.44 9.94
N PRO A 153 14.98 4.89 10.06
CA PRO A 153 16.03 5.07 9.07
C PRO A 153 15.76 4.21 7.84
N LEU A 154 16.09 4.77 6.68
CA LEU A 154 16.14 4.04 5.42
C LEU A 154 17.45 4.40 4.72
N THR A 155 18.17 3.38 4.28
CA THR A 155 19.49 3.53 3.63
C THR A 155 19.33 3.32 2.12
N VAL A 156 20.00 4.15 1.33
CA VAL A 156 20.25 3.91 -0.09
C VAL A 156 21.73 3.57 -0.22
N SER A 157 22.02 2.33 -0.63
CA SER A 157 23.41 1.85 -0.78
C SER A 157 23.96 2.28 -2.14
N SER A 158 25.23 2.64 -2.17
CA SER A 158 26.01 2.79 -3.41
C SER A 158 26.41 1.45 -4.04
N THR A 159 26.15 0.34 -3.36
CA THR A 159 26.36 -1.00 -3.94
C THR A 159 25.30 -1.23 -5.03
N VAL A 160 25.78 -1.60 -6.20
CA VAL A 160 24.92 -1.83 -7.36
C VAL A 160 24.36 -3.25 -7.33
N ALA A 161 23.05 -3.37 -7.52
CA ALA A 161 22.38 -4.64 -7.73
C ALA A 161 22.47 -5.03 -9.19
N THR A 162 23.01 -6.22 -9.49
CA THR A 162 23.17 -6.74 -10.86
C THR A 162 21.97 -7.57 -11.27
N VAL A 163 21.61 -7.49 -12.57
CA VAL A 163 20.55 -8.28 -13.16
C VAL A 163 21.17 -9.57 -13.69
N ASP A 164 20.75 -10.73 -13.15
CA ASP A 164 21.28 -12.03 -13.55
C ASP A 164 20.45 -12.70 -14.66
N ALA A 165 19.14 -12.53 -14.67
CA ALA A 165 18.26 -13.14 -15.66
C ALA A 165 16.98 -12.34 -15.89
N LEU A 166 16.45 -12.45 -17.10
CA LEU A 166 15.17 -11.90 -17.51
C LEU A 166 14.28 -13.04 -18.02
N THR A 167 13.11 -13.25 -17.43
CA THR A 167 12.20 -14.29 -17.86
C THR A 167 10.84 -13.74 -18.22
N TRP A 168 10.20 -14.38 -19.17
CA TRP A 168 8.83 -14.08 -19.58
C TRP A 168 7.86 -15.00 -18.87
N THR A 169 6.77 -14.43 -18.35
CA THR A 169 5.67 -15.21 -17.78
C THR A 169 4.37 -14.84 -18.48
N GLY A 170 3.49 -15.83 -18.65
CA GLY A 170 2.15 -15.60 -19.22
C GLY A 170 2.12 -15.40 -20.74
N VAL A 171 3.22 -15.61 -21.45
CA VAL A 171 3.22 -15.58 -22.92
C VAL A 171 2.60 -16.89 -23.42
N PRO A 172 1.49 -16.86 -24.17
CA PRO A 172 0.95 -18.08 -24.75
C PRO A 172 1.90 -18.62 -25.81
N THR A 173 2.06 -19.94 -25.84
CA THR A 173 2.88 -20.62 -26.82
C THR A 173 2.28 -20.63 -28.23
N THR A 174 0.99 -20.32 -28.33
CA THR A 174 0.26 -20.30 -29.61
C THR A 174 -0.74 -19.14 -29.61
N LEU A 175 -0.70 -18.35 -30.68
CA LEU A 175 -1.70 -17.33 -30.98
C LEU A 175 -2.41 -17.69 -32.27
N SER A 176 -3.75 -17.57 -32.34
CA SER A 176 -4.51 -17.87 -33.57
C SER A 176 -5.35 -16.67 -33.98
N LEU A 177 -5.29 -16.34 -35.27
CA LEU A 177 -6.25 -15.42 -35.90
C LEU A 177 -7.51 -16.18 -36.32
N TYR A 178 -8.66 -15.57 -36.03
CA TYR A 178 -9.91 -16.02 -36.67
C TYR A 178 -9.99 -15.47 -38.13
N PRO A 179 -10.56 -16.21 -39.05
CA PRO A 179 -10.80 -15.70 -40.41
C PRO A 179 -11.65 -14.41 -40.33
N GLY A 180 -11.07 -13.28 -40.77
CA GLY A 180 -11.76 -12.00 -40.84
C GLY A 180 -11.57 -11.04 -39.69
N GLY A 181 -10.70 -11.30 -38.70
CA GLY A 181 -10.48 -10.38 -37.58
C GLY A 181 -9.06 -10.34 -37.06
N THR A 182 -8.53 -9.17 -36.82
CA THR A 182 -7.36 -8.95 -35.95
C THR A 182 -7.79 -9.23 -34.52
N ARG A 183 -7.28 -10.25 -33.89
CA ARG A 183 -7.47 -10.49 -32.48
C ARG A 183 -6.36 -9.80 -31.72
N SER A 184 -6.66 -8.68 -31.08
CA SER A 184 -5.83 -8.13 -30.02
C SER A 184 -5.94 -9.06 -28.83
N THR A 185 -5.02 -9.96 -28.66
CA THR A 185 -4.87 -10.67 -27.40
C THR A 185 -4.06 -9.76 -26.51
N TYR A 186 -4.68 -9.22 -25.48
CA TYR A 186 -3.96 -8.65 -24.37
C TYR A 186 -3.19 -9.80 -23.71
N ILE A 187 -1.98 -10.02 -24.19
CA ILE A 187 -1.01 -10.62 -23.33
C ILE A 187 -0.65 -9.47 -22.42
N SER A 188 -1.18 -9.49 -21.26
CA SER A 188 -0.60 -8.80 -20.15
C SER A 188 0.81 -9.38 -20.03
N ALA A 189 1.74 -8.89 -20.83
CA ALA A 189 3.17 -8.99 -20.58
C ALA A 189 3.49 -8.11 -19.37
N THR A 190 2.56 -8.14 -18.46
CA THR A 190 2.70 -7.68 -17.16
C THR A 190 3.66 -8.59 -16.54
N TYR A 191 4.81 -8.47 -16.65
CA TYR A 191 5.77 -9.15 -15.82
C TYR A 191 6.86 -9.78 -16.60
N VAL A 192 7.69 -8.95 -16.90
CA VAL A 192 9.03 -9.24 -16.49
C VAL A 192 8.96 -9.34 -14.97
N GLN A 193 8.75 -10.50 -14.42
CA GLN A 193 8.92 -10.75 -13.01
C GLN A 193 10.40 -10.76 -12.74
N MET A 194 10.85 -9.84 -11.94
CA MET A 194 12.22 -9.76 -11.49
C MET A 194 12.31 -10.44 -10.16
N VAL A 195 12.78 -11.65 -10.17
CA VAL A 195 12.92 -12.35 -8.95
C VAL A 195 13.77 -13.52 -8.87
N GLY A 196 14.36 -13.71 -7.75
CA GLY A 196 15.11 -14.89 -7.38
C GLY A 196 14.30 -16.18 -7.16
N GLN A 197 13.03 -16.28 -7.47
CA GLN A 197 12.31 -17.55 -7.26
C GLN A 197 11.42 -18.03 -8.39
N SER A 198 11.13 -17.24 -9.36
CA SER A 198 10.29 -17.65 -10.49
C SER A 198 10.79 -17.06 -11.80
N GLY A 199 12.08 -16.93 -11.90
CA GLY A 199 12.74 -16.54 -13.12
C GLY A 199 12.38 -15.15 -13.59
N SER A 200 12.70 -14.17 -12.98
CA SER A 200 12.62 -12.79 -13.36
C SER A 200 13.94 -12.14 -13.13
N ILE A 201 14.19 -10.95 -13.12
CA ILE A 201 15.52 -10.40 -12.93
C ILE A 201 15.96 -10.65 -11.50
N ALA A 202 16.94 -11.53 -11.27
CA ALA A 202 17.58 -11.69 -9.98
C ALA A 202 18.74 -10.71 -9.86
N CYS A 203 18.79 -9.94 -8.81
CA CYS A 203 19.98 -9.22 -8.43
C CYS A 203 20.91 -10.19 -7.69
N SER A 204 22.15 -10.33 -8.13
CA SER A 204 23.10 -11.38 -7.67
C SER A 204 23.42 -11.37 -6.17
N ARG A 205 23.08 -10.34 -5.43
CA ARG A 205 23.28 -10.25 -3.98
C ARG A 205 22.02 -10.27 -3.14
N LEU A 206 20.90 -10.23 -3.75
CA LEU A 206 19.61 -10.12 -3.07
C LEU A 206 18.63 -11.03 -3.76
N ALA A 207 18.84 -12.34 -3.58
CA ALA A 207 17.85 -13.31 -3.98
C ALA A 207 16.49 -12.83 -3.47
N SER A 208 15.56 -12.59 -4.38
CA SER A 208 14.17 -12.27 -4.09
C SER A 208 13.78 -10.81 -3.83
N ILE A 209 14.15 -9.84 -4.66
CA ILE A 209 13.71 -8.47 -4.42
C ILE A 209 13.11 -7.82 -5.66
N ASP A 210 11.77 -7.85 -5.75
CA ASP A 210 10.96 -7.17 -6.77
C ASP A 210 10.65 -5.72 -6.37
N TRP A 211 11.67 -4.90 -6.11
CA TRP A 211 11.41 -3.55 -5.62
C TRP A 211 11.44 -2.50 -6.72
N ILE A 212 11.27 -2.93 -7.96
CA ILE A 212 11.46 -2.07 -9.12
C ILE A 212 10.29 -2.24 -10.05
N ASP A 213 9.74 -1.12 -10.49
CA ASP A 213 8.83 -1.09 -11.61
C ASP A 213 9.64 -1.07 -12.90
N LEU A 214 9.78 -2.23 -13.53
CA LEU A 214 10.53 -2.35 -14.79
C LEU A 214 9.69 -2.15 -16.04
N GLN A 215 8.41 -1.92 -15.94
CA GLN A 215 7.56 -1.71 -17.13
C GLN A 215 8.07 -0.55 -17.98
N THR A 216 8.67 0.44 -17.34
CA THR A 216 9.28 1.58 -18.04
C THR A 216 10.68 1.33 -18.57
N MET A 217 11.31 0.21 -18.21
CA MET A 217 12.70 -0.12 -18.51
C MET A 217 12.86 -1.21 -19.54
N VAL A 218 11.79 -1.95 -19.86
CA VAL A 218 11.80 -3.02 -20.81
C VAL A 218 11.31 -2.53 -22.15
N THR A 219 12.14 -2.71 -23.20
CA THR A 219 11.73 -2.53 -24.58
C THR A 219 11.33 -3.87 -25.17
N PHE A 220 10.16 -3.90 -25.77
CA PHE A 220 9.63 -5.07 -26.44
C PHE A 220 9.86 -4.97 -27.95
N SER A 221 10.27 -6.06 -28.58
CA SER A 221 10.39 -6.15 -30.02
C SER A 221 9.94 -7.51 -30.50
N SER A 222 9.42 -7.60 -31.73
CA SER A 222 9.09 -8.84 -32.40
C SER A 222 10.17 -9.16 -33.45
N GLY A 223 10.67 -10.40 -33.46
CA GLY A 223 11.54 -10.88 -34.52
C GLY A 223 10.81 -11.07 -35.87
N SER A 224 9.47 -11.09 -35.83
CA SER A 224 8.59 -11.23 -37.00
C SER A 224 7.51 -10.16 -37.00
N ALA A 225 7.90 -8.90 -37.16
CA ALA A 225 7.01 -7.75 -37.02
C ALA A 225 5.84 -7.74 -38.05
N HIS A 226 5.93 -8.49 -39.15
CA HIS A 226 4.81 -8.64 -40.08
C HIS A 226 3.75 -9.64 -39.61
N ILE A 227 4.10 -10.55 -38.70
CA ILE A 227 3.18 -11.52 -38.10
C ILE A 227 2.64 -10.99 -36.78
N VAL A 228 3.52 -10.46 -35.93
CA VAL A 228 3.19 -9.99 -34.60
C VAL A 228 3.83 -8.64 -34.36
N SER A 229 3.03 -7.63 -34.09
CA SER A 229 3.52 -6.36 -33.55
C SER A 229 3.48 -6.36 -32.04
N VAL A 230 4.43 -5.63 -31.42
CA VAL A 230 4.53 -5.47 -29.96
C VAL A 230 4.52 -3.99 -29.62
N ALA A 231 3.56 -3.56 -28.82
CA ALA A 231 3.55 -2.20 -28.30
C ALA A 231 4.59 -2.01 -27.20
N SER A 232 4.97 -0.77 -26.92
CA SER A 232 5.87 -0.42 -25.80
C SER A 232 5.33 -0.85 -24.42
N THR A 233 4.03 -1.07 -24.32
CA THR A 233 3.34 -1.62 -23.15
C THR A 233 3.38 -3.13 -23.03
N GLY A 234 4.03 -3.82 -24.01
CA GLY A 234 4.04 -5.28 -24.07
C GLY A 234 2.78 -5.92 -24.68
N VAL A 235 1.86 -5.11 -25.21
CA VAL A 235 0.66 -5.63 -25.90
C VAL A 235 1.08 -6.24 -27.23
N LEU A 236 0.76 -7.51 -27.43
CA LEU A 236 0.97 -8.23 -28.70
C LEU A 236 -0.28 -8.11 -29.56
N THR A 237 -0.10 -7.75 -30.82
CA THR A 237 -1.15 -7.77 -31.84
C THR A 237 -0.73 -8.72 -32.96
N LEU A 238 -1.53 -9.76 -33.15
CA LEU A 238 -1.33 -10.70 -34.25
C LEU A 238 -1.84 -10.06 -35.54
N LEU A 239 -0.99 -9.93 -36.53
CA LEU A 239 -1.27 -9.26 -37.81
C LEU A 239 -1.61 -10.29 -38.92
N GLU A 240 -0.87 -11.38 -38.94
CA GLU A 240 -1.04 -12.46 -39.93
C GLU A 240 -0.88 -13.83 -39.25
N ASN A 241 -1.43 -14.88 -39.86
CA ASN A 241 -1.09 -16.23 -39.46
C ASN A 241 0.28 -16.57 -40.08
N GLY A 242 1.23 -16.87 -39.19
CA GLY A 242 2.56 -17.35 -39.58
C GLY A 242 2.75 -18.81 -39.19
N GLU A 243 3.56 -19.51 -39.92
CA GLU A 243 4.09 -20.83 -39.56
C GLU A 243 5.42 -20.70 -38.81
#